data_2e5447572d5e4136380b63220a82df4f
#
_entry.id   2e5447572d5e4136380b63220a82df4f
#
_cell.length_a   1.000
_cell.length_b   1.000
_cell.length_c   1.000
_cell.angle_alpha   90.00
_cell.angle_beta   90.00
_cell.angle_gamma   90.00
#
_symmetry.space_group_name_H-M   'P 1'
#
loop_
_entity.id
_entity.type
_entity.pdbx_description
1 polymer ?
#
loop_
_entity_poly.entity_id
_entity_poly.type
_entity_poly.pdbx_seq_one_letter_code
_entity_poly.pdbx_strand_id
1 'polypeptide(L)'
;MNKVYTLDDNGECLAELKAMHGEMLLMKRRLECDEITPDEWRQWHAGYRARLDEIREAISRMRDELSLRDADLERQKHERASELNMSYDEYEEYLKSLIIN
;
A
#
# COMPACT_ATOMS: atom_id res chain seq x y z
N MET A 1 -9.78 12.49 -14.51
CA MET A 1 -8.51 11.76 -14.35
C MET A 1 -8.50 10.99 -13.05
N ASN A 2 -8.07 9.73 -13.10
CA ASN A 2 -7.92 8.93 -11.89
C ASN A 2 -6.64 9.34 -11.17
N LYS A 3 -6.72 9.44 -9.85
CA LYS A 3 -5.58 9.78 -9.01
C LYS A 3 -4.54 8.66 -9.02
N VAL A 4 -3.26 9.04 -9.16
CA VAL A 4 -2.13 8.12 -8.98
C VAL A 4 -1.63 8.26 -7.54
N TYR A 5 -1.69 7.18 -6.79
CA TYR A 5 -1.33 7.21 -5.37
C TYR A 5 0.18 7.08 -5.15
N THR A 6 0.65 7.79 -4.12
CA THR A 6 2.02 7.71 -3.62
C THR A 6 1.99 7.17 -2.19
N LEU A 7 3.16 6.99 -1.57
CA LEU A 7 3.24 6.55 -0.16
C LEU A 7 2.47 7.44 0.80
N ASP A 8 2.46 8.74 0.55
CA ASP A 8 1.76 9.70 1.41
C ASP A 8 0.23 9.55 1.30
N ASP A 9 -0.24 8.95 0.22
CA ASP A 9 -1.67 8.75 -0.07
C ASP A 9 -2.18 7.37 0.37
N ASN A 10 -1.39 6.61 1.12
CA ASN A 10 -1.72 5.22 1.48
C ASN A 10 -3.10 5.09 2.14
N GLY A 11 -3.45 6.01 3.04
CA GLY A 11 -4.76 6.02 3.69
C GLY A 11 -5.91 6.23 2.71
N GLU A 12 -5.75 7.15 1.75
CA GLU A 12 -6.74 7.42 0.71
C GLU A 12 -6.89 6.23 -0.24
N CYS A 13 -5.77 5.60 -0.60
CA CYS A 13 -5.74 4.40 -1.44
C CYS A 13 -6.54 3.26 -0.80
N LEU A 14 -6.32 3.02 0.48
CA LEU A 14 -7.04 1.99 1.23
C LEU A 14 -8.53 2.30 1.31
N ALA A 15 -8.89 3.57 1.54
CA ALA A 15 -10.29 4.02 1.58
C ALA A 15 -10.98 3.79 0.24
N GLU A 16 -10.32 4.10 -0.88
CA GLU A 16 -10.86 3.85 -2.21
C GLU A 16 -11.07 2.35 -2.46
N LEU A 17 -10.11 1.50 -2.06
CA LEU A 17 -10.25 0.05 -2.20
C LEU A 17 -11.47 -0.48 -1.44
N LYS A 18 -11.69 0.00 -0.23
CA LYS A 18 -12.85 -0.38 0.57
C LYS A 18 -14.16 0.06 -0.06
N ALA A 19 -14.20 1.29 -0.58
CA ALA A 19 -15.37 1.82 -1.27
C ALA A 19 -15.67 1.02 -2.54
N MET A 20 -14.66 0.72 -3.34
CA MET A 20 -14.79 -0.08 -4.56
C MET A 20 -15.31 -1.48 -4.25
N HIS A 21 -14.80 -2.12 -3.21
CA HIS A 21 -15.25 -3.43 -2.79
C HIS A 21 -16.73 -3.42 -2.39
N GLY A 22 -17.15 -2.40 -1.64
CA GLY A 22 -18.55 -2.21 -1.27
C GLY A 22 -19.46 -2.03 -2.48
N GLU A 23 -19.05 -1.22 -3.45
CA GLU A 23 -19.78 -1.04 -4.71
C GLU A 23 -19.88 -2.34 -5.49
N MET A 24 -18.81 -3.09 -5.55
CA MET A 24 -18.80 -4.38 -6.27
C MET A 24 -19.81 -5.37 -5.66
N LEU A 25 -19.85 -5.45 -4.34
CA LEU A 25 -20.81 -6.31 -3.65
C LEU A 25 -22.25 -5.85 -3.91
N LEU A 26 -22.50 -4.56 -3.92
CA LEU A 26 -23.81 -3.98 -4.20
C LEU A 26 -24.26 -4.28 -5.63
N MET A 27 -23.38 -4.06 -6.61
CA MET A 27 -23.66 -4.33 -8.02
C MET A 27 -23.88 -5.82 -8.29
N LYS A 28 -23.11 -6.67 -7.63
CA LYS A 28 -23.27 -8.11 -7.73
C LYS A 28 -24.65 -8.54 -7.22
N ARG A 29 -25.09 -7.95 -6.10
CA ARG A 29 -26.42 -8.21 -5.54
C ARG A 29 -27.53 -7.76 -6.48
N ARG A 30 -27.37 -6.59 -7.12
CA ARG A 30 -28.32 -6.09 -8.11
C ARG A 30 -28.44 -7.03 -9.31
N LEU A 31 -27.32 -7.57 -9.76
CA LEU A 31 -27.32 -8.58 -10.83
C LEU A 31 -28.08 -9.83 -10.41
N GLU A 32 -27.84 -10.33 -9.20
CA GLU A 32 -28.52 -11.51 -8.66
C GLU A 32 -30.03 -11.31 -8.50
N CYS A 33 -30.46 -10.07 -8.24
CA CYS A 33 -31.86 -9.70 -8.08
C CYS A 33 -32.51 -9.20 -9.38
N ASP A 34 -31.83 -9.35 -10.52
CA ASP A 34 -32.29 -8.91 -11.85
C ASP A 34 -32.59 -7.40 -11.94
N GLU A 35 -31.97 -6.59 -11.08
CA GLU A 35 -32.09 -5.13 -11.13
C GLU A 35 -31.22 -4.52 -12.23
N ILE A 36 -30.17 -5.21 -12.64
CA ILE A 36 -29.32 -4.84 -13.77
C ILE A 36 -29.14 -6.06 -14.68
N THR A 37 -28.84 -5.79 -15.96
CA THR A 37 -28.61 -6.85 -16.93
C THR A 37 -27.17 -7.36 -16.84
N PRO A 38 -26.88 -8.59 -17.33
CA PRO A 38 -25.49 -9.07 -17.44
C PRO A 38 -24.58 -8.17 -18.27
N ASP A 39 -25.13 -7.48 -19.28
CA ASP A 39 -24.34 -6.55 -20.10
C ASP A 39 -24.00 -5.29 -19.31
N GLU A 40 -24.93 -4.74 -18.53
CA GLU A 40 -24.68 -3.61 -17.63
C GLU A 40 -23.62 -3.98 -16.59
N TRP A 41 -23.69 -5.15 -16.03
CA TRP A 41 -22.69 -5.67 -15.10
C TRP A 41 -21.31 -5.72 -15.77
N ARG A 42 -21.19 -6.27 -16.96
CA ARG A 42 -19.92 -6.38 -17.67
C ARG A 42 -19.29 -5.03 -17.96
N GLN A 43 -20.10 -4.05 -18.35
CA GLN A 43 -19.63 -2.68 -18.62
C GLN A 43 -19.10 -2.03 -17.33
N TRP A 44 -19.87 -2.13 -16.26
CA TRP A 44 -19.44 -1.58 -14.97
C TRP A 44 -18.19 -2.29 -14.46
N HIS A 45 -18.17 -3.61 -14.55
CA HIS A 45 -17.06 -4.45 -14.07
C HIS A 45 -15.75 -4.18 -14.83
N ALA A 46 -15.84 -3.88 -16.11
CA ALA A 46 -14.64 -3.51 -16.90
C ALA A 46 -13.97 -2.25 -16.34
N GLY A 47 -14.76 -1.21 -16.01
CA GLY A 47 -14.25 -0.02 -15.38
C GLY A 47 -13.67 -0.29 -13.97
N TYR A 48 -14.36 -1.11 -13.20
CA TYR A 48 -13.92 -1.55 -11.89
C TYR A 48 -12.56 -2.25 -11.97
N ARG A 49 -12.40 -3.20 -12.89
CA ARG A 49 -11.15 -3.93 -13.11
C ARG A 49 -10.00 -3.01 -13.52
N ALA A 50 -10.27 -2.07 -14.43
CA ALA A 50 -9.26 -1.12 -14.89
C ALA A 50 -8.74 -0.28 -13.72
N ARG A 51 -9.64 0.24 -12.88
CA ARG A 51 -9.25 1.03 -11.73
C ARG A 51 -8.53 0.17 -10.67
N LEU A 52 -8.98 -1.05 -10.45
CA LEU A 52 -8.36 -1.99 -9.53
C LEU A 52 -6.91 -2.28 -9.94
N ASP A 53 -6.66 -2.47 -11.23
CA ASP A 53 -5.31 -2.72 -11.75
C ASP A 53 -4.40 -1.50 -11.54
N GLU A 54 -4.90 -0.28 -11.77
CA GLU A 54 -4.17 0.96 -11.47
C GLU A 54 -3.77 1.05 -9.99
N ILE A 55 -4.70 0.73 -9.10
CA ILE A 55 -4.44 0.76 -7.66
C ILE A 55 -3.43 -0.33 -7.25
N ARG A 56 -3.54 -1.52 -7.82
CA ARG A 56 -2.57 -2.61 -7.58
C ARG A 56 -1.15 -2.21 -8.01
N GLU A 57 -1.02 -1.54 -9.14
CA GLU A 57 0.28 -1.02 -9.59
C GLU A 57 0.81 0.04 -8.64
N ALA A 58 -0.05 0.94 -8.17
CA ALA A 58 0.34 1.95 -7.18
C ALA A 58 0.81 1.32 -5.88
N ILE A 59 0.12 0.29 -5.38
CA ILE A 59 0.50 -0.45 -4.17
C ILE A 59 1.86 -1.13 -4.37
N SER A 60 2.09 -1.73 -5.53
CA SER A 60 3.37 -2.36 -5.85
C SER A 60 4.51 -1.35 -5.81
N ARG A 61 4.31 -0.17 -6.40
CA ARG A 61 5.31 0.92 -6.35
C ARG A 61 5.57 1.39 -4.93
N MET A 62 4.52 1.57 -4.12
CA MET A 62 4.66 1.96 -2.72
C MET A 62 5.45 0.93 -1.92
N ARG A 63 5.21 -0.35 -2.17
CA ARG A 63 5.94 -1.45 -1.52
C ARG A 63 7.42 -1.43 -1.89
N ASP A 64 7.73 -1.20 -3.17
CA ASP A 64 9.11 -1.11 -3.64
C ASP A 64 9.83 0.09 -3.01
N GLU A 65 9.17 1.25 -2.91
CA GLU A 65 9.72 2.43 -2.24
C GLU A 65 10.02 2.15 -0.77
N LEU A 66 9.11 1.48 -0.06
CA LEU A 66 9.33 1.12 1.35
C LEU A 66 10.53 0.20 1.50
N SER A 67 10.68 -0.79 0.62
CA SER A 67 11.84 -1.69 0.63
C SER A 67 13.14 -0.95 0.44
N LEU A 68 13.18 0.02 -0.47
CA LEU A 68 14.36 0.87 -0.69
C LEU A 68 14.69 1.74 0.52
N ARG A 69 13.68 2.33 1.15
CA ARG A 69 13.87 3.13 2.37
C ARG A 69 14.40 2.29 3.53
N ASP A 70 13.86 1.08 3.70
CA ASP A 70 14.33 0.17 4.74
C ASP A 70 15.79 -0.24 4.52
N ALA A 71 16.17 -0.53 3.28
CA ALA A 71 17.55 -0.85 2.93
C ALA A 71 18.49 0.31 3.22
N ASP A 72 18.08 1.55 2.92
CA ASP A 72 18.86 2.74 3.22
C ASP A 72 19.04 2.95 4.72
N LEU A 73 17.98 2.76 5.52
CA LEU A 73 18.04 2.87 6.97
C LEU A 73 18.99 1.85 7.57
N GLU A 74 18.95 0.60 7.10
CA GLU A 74 19.88 -0.44 7.55
C GLU A 74 21.31 -0.08 7.23
N ARG A 75 21.59 0.42 6.03
CA ARG A 75 22.93 0.88 5.65
C ARG A 75 23.41 2.01 6.54
N GLN A 76 22.57 3.01 6.84
CA GLN A 76 22.90 4.11 7.71
C GLN A 76 23.22 3.64 9.13
N LYS A 77 22.49 2.66 9.65
CA LYS A 77 22.75 2.08 10.96
C LYS A 77 24.12 1.38 11.02
N HIS A 78 24.47 0.63 9.97
CA HIS A 78 25.80 -0.01 9.89
C HIS A 78 26.93 1.03 9.83
N GLU A 79 26.77 2.08 9.06
CA GLU A 79 27.75 3.16 8.96
C GLU A 79 27.94 3.87 10.32
N ARG A 80 26.85 4.15 11.02
CA ARG A 80 26.90 4.78 12.35
C ARG A 80 27.57 3.89 13.38
N ALA A 81 27.27 2.58 13.38
CA ALA A 81 27.89 1.63 14.27
C ALA A 81 29.40 1.59 14.06
N SER A 82 29.85 1.61 12.81
CA SER A 82 31.27 1.63 12.45
C SER A 82 31.95 2.90 12.96
N GLU A 83 31.33 4.07 12.82
CA GLU A 83 31.85 5.36 13.31
C GLU A 83 32.04 5.35 14.83
N LEU A 84 31.18 4.66 15.57
CA LEU A 84 31.21 4.58 17.02
C LEU A 84 32.04 3.40 17.53
N ASN A 85 32.68 2.64 16.64
CA ASN A 85 33.44 1.42 16.96
C ASN A 85 32.58 0.39 17.70
N MET A 86 31.31 0.31 17.33
CA MET A 86 30.36 -0.65 17.86
C MET A 86 30.03 -1.71 16.80
N SER A 87 29.69 -2.93 17.23
CA SER A 87 29.04 -3.87 16.33
C SER A 87 27.61 -3.40 16.05
N TYR A 88 27.00 -3.91 14.98
CA TYR A 88 25.63 -3.54 14.65
C TYR A 88 24.65 -3.87 15.80
N ASP A 89 24.84 -5.03 16.45
CA ASP A 89 24.00 -5.45 17.57
C ASP A 89 24.15 -4.53 18.78
N GLU A 90 25.38 -4.13 19.10
CA GLU A 90 25.64 -3.17 20.18
C GLU A 90 24.99 -1.82 19.90
N TYR A 91 25.06 -1.35 18.64
CA TYR A 91 24.43 -0.11 18.24
C TYR A 91 22.90 -0.16 18.34
N GLU A 92 22.30 -1.27 17.94
CA GLU A 92 20.87 -1.51 18.08
C GLU A 92 20.42 -1.43 19.54
N GLU A 93 21.17 -2.08 20.43
CA GLU A 93 20.91 -2.05 21.88
C GLU A 93 21.07 -0.64 22.46
N TYR A 94 22.08 0.08 22.00
CA TYR A 94 22.29 1.47 22.39
C TYR A 94 21.08 2.35 22.02
N LEU A 95 20.58 2.23 20.81
CA LEU A 95 19.39 2.95 20.37
C LEU A 95 18.16 2.62 21.20
N LYS A 96 17.96 1.35 21.51
CA LYS A 96 16.86 0.89 22.36
C LYS A 96 16.95 1.48 23.76
N SER A 97 18.15 1.56 24.33
CA SER A 97 18.32 2.13 25.67
C SER A 97 17.98 3.61 25.72
N LEU A 98 18.21 4.36 24.63
CA LEU A 98 17.83 5.76 24.54
C LEU A 98 16.32 5.96 24.49
N ILE A 99 15.60 5.03 23.91
CA ILE A 99 14.13 5.11 23.76
C ILE A 99 13.41 4.71 25.05
N ILE A 100 13.95 3.76 25.78
CA ILE A 100 13.31 3.21 27.00
C ILE A 100 13.52 4.13 28.22
N ASN A 101 14.55 4.93 28.21
CA ASN A 101 14.81 5.90 29.27
C ASN A 101 14.03 7.19 29.00
#